data_c2c744f5065f2cd92f802bb5c03e602d
#
_entry.id   c2c744f5065f2cd92f802bb5c03e602d
#
_cell.length_a   1.000
_cell.length_b   1.000
_cell.length_c   1.000
_cell.angle_alpha   90.00
_cell.angle_beta   90.00
_cell.angle_gamma   90.00
#
_symmetry.space_group_name_H-M   'P 1'
#
loop_
_entity.id
_entity.type
_entity.pdbx_description
1 polymer ?
#
loop_
_entity_poly.entity_id
_entity_poly.type
_entity_poly.pdbx_seq_one_letter_code
_entity_poly.pdbx_strand_id
1 'polypeptide(L)'
;NRYNRFNFTFRNTTSFLNDRMKLDVGASYIIQNDRNMTNQGVYSNPIVPVYLFPRSDDFSLIKVFERWDPARKINTMFWPQGEGDLRMQNPYWIAYRNLRLNQKKRYMLSAQLSYDITDWLNIAGRVRIDNSHTKYEQKLYASSNATITEESTQGHYTIAKPDETQTYAD
;
A
#
# COMPACT_ATOMS: atom_id res chain seq x y z
N ASN A 1 -8.96 -0.92 9.37
CA ASN A 1 -8.44 -0.30 8.14
C ASN A 1 -8.10 1.17 8.43
N ARG A 2 -6.91 1.61 8.10
CA ARG A 2 -6.48 3.00 8.29
C ARG A 2 -5.64 3.45 7.11
N TYR A 3 -5.97 4.63 6.58
CA TYR A 3 -5.20 5.31 5.55
C TYR A 3 -4.91 6.74 5.97
N ASN A 4 -3.63 7.13 5.94
CA ASN A 4 -3.19 8.50 6.20
C ASN A 4 -2.25 8.92 5.08
N ARG A 5 -2.45 10.13 4.56
CA ARG A 5 -1.55 10.73 3.58
C ARG A 5 -1.35 12.20 3.90
N PHE A 6 -0.09 12.61 3.91
CA PHE A 6 0.33 14.00 4.08
C PHE A 6 1.13 14.40 2.85
N ASN A 7 0.79 15.55 2.28
CA ASN A 7 1.49 16.14 1.14
C ASN A 7 1.98 17.51 1.55
N PHE A 8 3.26 17.77 1.36
CA PHE A 8 3.88 19.08 1.48
C PHE A 8 4.39 19.47 0.10
N THR A 9 3.97 20.64 -0.38
CA THR A 9 4.39 21.14 -1.69
C THR A 9 4.86 22.57 -1.56
N PHE A 10 6.01 22.83 -2.14
CA PHE A 10 6.60 24.15 -2.27
C PHE A 10 6.86 24.42 -3.76
N ARG A 11 6.57 25.62 -4.20
CA ARG A 11 6.93 26.10 -5.53
C ARG A 11 7.30 27.57 -5.46
N ASN A 12 8.37 27.94 -6.16
CA ASN A 12 8.80 29.31 -6.30
C ASN A 12 9.24 29.57 -7.74
N THR A 13 8.81 30.70 -8.28
CA THR A 13 9.27 31.20 -9.57
C THR A 13 9.87 32.56 -9.36
N THR A 14 11.10 32.75 -9.79
CA THR A 14 11.85 34.00 -9.64
C THR A 14 12.39 34.44 -11.00
N SER A 15 12.23 35.71 -11.31
CA SER A 15 12.75 36.34 -12.50
C SER A 15 14.02 37.12 -12.20
N PHE A 16 14.96 37.14 -13.14
CA PHE A 16 16.23 37.83 -13.09
C PHE A 16 16.48 38.55 -14.43
N LEU A 17 17.48 39.43 -14.46
CA LEU A 17 17.95 40.11 -15.67
C LEU A 17 16.82 40.82 -16.43
N ASN A 18 16.04 41.67 -15.74
CA ASN A 18 14.87 42.34 -16.30
C ASN A 18 13.88 41.37 -16.98
N ASP A 19 13.53 40.32 -16.28
CA ASP A 19 12.59 39.25 -16.68
C ASP A 19 13.07 38.37 -17.84
N ARG A 20 14.28 38.54 -18.33
CA ARG A 20 14.85 37.67 -19.38
C ARG A 20 15.23 36.29 -18.91
N MET A 21 15.47 36.09 -17.63
CA MET A 21 15.80 34.80 -17.06
C MET A 21 14.78 34.43 -15.96
N LYS A 22 14.24 33.24 -16.04
CA LYS A 22 13.23 32.73 -15.08
C LYS A 22 13.70 31.38 -14.52
N LEU A 23 13.71 31.28 -13.19
CA LEU A 23 13.98 30.06 -12.47
C LEU A 23 12.70 29.61 -11.77
N ASP A 24 12.21 28.40 -12.10
CA ASP A 24 11.10 27.75 -11.43
C ASP A 24 11.66 26.55 -10.64
N VAL A 25 11.44 26.55 -9.33
CA VAL A 25 11.84 25.45 -8.45
C VAL A 25 10.61 24.89 -7.75
N GLY A 26 10.52 23.58 -7.71
CA GLY A 26 9.46 22.85 -7.05
C GLY A 26 10.00 21.75 -6.16
N ALA A 27 9.40 21.59 -4.98
CA ALA A 27 9.66 20.48 -4.08
C ALA A 27 8.33 19.92 -3.57
N SER A 28 8.22 18.61 -3.56
CA SER A 28 7.07 17.93 -2.97
C SER A 28 7.53 16.76 -2.12
N TYR A 29 6.93 16.61 -0.94
CA TYR A 29 7.19 15.51 -0.04
C TYR A 29 5.87 14.85 0.36
N ILE A 30 5.79 13.54 0.17
CA ILE A 30 4.59 12.75 0.42
C ILE A 30 4.93 11.67 1.43
N ILE A 31 4.15 11.60 2.50
CA ILE A 31 4.14 10.51 3.47
C ILE A 31 2.78 9.81 3.37
N GLN A 32 2.79 8.54 3.07
CA GLN A 32 1.59 7.72 3.02
C GLN A 32 1.76 6.49 3.89
N ASN A 33 0.77 6.25 4.76
CA ASN A 33 0.71 5.07 5.59
C ASN A 33 -0.66 4.43 5.43
N ASP A 34 -0.69 3.21 5.02
CA ASP A 34 -1.91 2.40 5.01
C ASP A 34 -1.73 1.12 5.84
N ARG A 35 -2.78 0.76 6.54
CA ARG A 35 -2.82 -0.41 7.41
C ARG A 35 -4.09 -1.18 7.18
N ASN A 36 -3.94 -2.47 6.89
CA ASN A 36 -5.02 -3.42 6.69
C ASN A 36 -6.09 -2.95 5.68
N MET A 37 -5.68 -2.24 4.62
CA MET A 37 -6.58 -1.90 3.53
C MET A 37 -7.10 -3.18 2.88
N THR A 38 -8.36 -3.16 2.47
CA THR A 38 -9.00 -4.29 1.79
C THR A 38 -8.19 -4.68 0.58
N ASN A 39 -7.81 -5.96 0.51
CA ASN A 39 -7.07 -6.52 -0.60
C ASN A 39 -8.02 -7.17 -1.61
N GLN A 40 -7.57 -7.27 -2.84
CA GLN A 40 -8.26 -8.03 -3.88
C GLN A 40 -7.96 -9.52 -3.76
N GLY A 41 -8.78 -10.35 -4.39
CA GLY A 41 -8.63 -11.80 -4.42
C GLY A 41 -9.51 -12.54 -3.40
N VAL A 42 -9.81 -13.78 -3.75
CA VAL A 42 -10.80 -14.61 -3.05
C VAL A 42 -10.41 -14.86 -1.58
N TYR A 43 -9.14 -15.11 -1.32
CA TYR A 43 -8.66 -15.49 0.01
C TYR A 43 -8.27 -14.31 0.91
N SER A 44 -8.13 -13.12 0.34
CA SER A 44 -7.65 -11.94 1.07
C SER A 44 -8.70 -10.85 1.23
N ASN A 45 -9.82 -10.95 0.51
CA ASN A 45 -10.92 -10.00 0.58
C ASN A 45 -12.01 -10.49 1.56
N PRO A 46 -12.24 -9.82 2.69
CA PRO A 46 -13.23 -10.27 3.68
C PRO A 46 -14.68 -10.21 3.16
N ILE A 47 -14.95 -9.50 2.08
CA ILE A 47 -16.29 -9.37 1.50
C ILE A 47 -16.69 -10.67 0.79
N VAL A 48 -15.77 -11.38 0.16
CA VAL A 48 -16.06 -12.58 -0.62
C VAL A 48 -16.75 -13.67 0.24
N PRO A 49 -16.18 -14.10 1.38
CA PRO A 49 -16.84 -15.09 2.22
C PRO A 49 -18.17 -14.61 2.82
N VAL A 50 -18.35 -13.30 3.01
CA VAL A 50 -19.63 -12.73 3.46
C VAL A 50 -20.71 -12.92 2.41
N TYR A 51 -20.42 -12.65 1.14
CA TYR A 51 -21.40 -12.82 0.05
C TYR A 51 -21.73 -14.29 -0.24
N LEU A 52 -20.79 -15.19 0.01
CA LEU A 52 -20.96 -16.62 -0.22
C LEU A 52 -21.51 -17.37 1.00
N PHE A 53 -21.72 -16.70 2.12
CA PHE A 53 -22.31 -17.30 3.31
C PHE A 53 -23.77 -17.70 3.03
N PRO A 54 -24.19 -18.94 3.38
CA PRO A 54 -25.56 -19.42 3.16
C PRO A 54 -26.58 -18.54 3.85
N ARG A 55 -27.65 -18.18 3.15
CA ARG A 55 -28.72 -17.34 3.71
C ARG A 55 -29.57 -18.03 4.76
N SER A 56 -29.53 -19.37 4.78
CA SER A 56 -30.23 -20.19 5.76
C SER A 56 -29.55 -20.25 7.12
N ASP A 57 -28.28 -19.85 7.19
CA ASP A 57 -27.49 -20.03 8.38
C ASP A 57 -27.39 -18.74 9.21
N ASP A 58 -27.16 -18.91 10.50
CA ASP A 58 -27.00 -17.78 11.41
C ASP A 58 -25.66 -17.05 11.14
N PHE A 59 -25.75 -15.89 10.51
CA PHE A 59 -24.60 -15.06 10.18
C PHE A 59 -23.82 -14.60 11.43
N SER A 60 -24.43 -14.61 12.61
CA SER A 60 -23.74 -14.22 13.85
C SER A 60 -22.58 -15.17 14.20
N LEU A 61 -22.63 -16.41 13.72
CA LEU A 61 -21.59 -17.42 13.95
C LEU A 61 -20.23 -17.04 13.40
N ILE A 62 -20.17 -16.16 12.38
CA ILE A 62 -18.89 -15.69 11.82
C ILE A 62 -18.05 -14.91 12.83
N LYS A 63 -18.65 -14.37 13.91
CA LYS A 63 -17.93 -13.67 14.99
C LYS A 63 -17.01 -14.59 15.75
N VAL A 64 -17.30 -15.90 15.80
CA VAL A 64 -16.39 -16.93 16.31
C VAL A 64 -15.40 -17.26 15.18
N PHE A 65 -14.35 -16.46 15.04
CA PHE A 65 -13.42 -16.59 13.92
C PHE A 65 -12.16 -17.38 14.26
N GLU A 66 -11.95 -17.70 15.53
CA GLU A 66 -10.80 -18.50 15.97
C GLU A 66 -11.18 -19.44 17.10
N ARG A 67 -10.48 -20.57 17.20
CA ARG A 67 -10.60 -21.56 18.27
C ARG A 67 -9.22 -21.97 18.74
N TRP A 68 -9.10 -22.25 20.03
CA TRP A 68 -7.87 -22.74 20.62
C TRP A 68 -7.59 -24.16 20.17
N ASP A 69 -6.40 -24.40 19.65
CA ASP A 69 -5.86 -25.73 19.32
C ASP A 69 -4.85 -26.14 20.41
N PRO A 70 -5.20 -27.10 21.28
CA PRO A 70 -4.33 -27.52 22.38
C PRO A 70 -3.07 -28.24 21.92
N ALA A 71 -3.09 -28.90 20.75
CA ALA A 71 -1.95 -29.61 20.21
C ALA A 71 -0.89 -28.63 19.70
N ARG A 72 -1.31 -27.58 19.05
CA ARG A 72 -0.42 -26.52 18.50
C ARG A 72 -0.18 -25.38 19.49
N LYS A 73 -0.96 -25.28 20.56
CA LYS A 73 -0.95 -24.19 21.56
C LYS A 73 -1.11 -22.80 20.93
N ILE A 74 -1.95 -22.68 19.93
CA ILE A 74 -2.29 -21.44 19.23
C ILE A 74 -3.79 -21.36 18.96
N ASN A 75 -4.29 -20.15 18.68
CA ASN A 75 -5.60 -19.99 18.08
C ASN A 75 -5.52 -20.27 16.58
N THR A 76 -6.37 -21.17 16.09
CA THR A 76 -6.51 -21.50 14.67
C THR A 76 -7.78 -20.86 14.11
N MET A 77 -7.79 -20.60 12.82
CA MET A 77 -8.96 -20.07 12.13
C MET A 77 -10.16 -21.00 12.28
N PHE A 78 -11.30 -20.42 12.58
CA PHE A 78 -12.59 -21.11 12.54
C PHE A 78 -13.50 -20.45 11.51
N TRP A 79 -13.99 -21.28 10.58
CA TRP A 79 -14.97 -20.91 9.60
C TRP A 79 -16.18 -21.86 9.71
N PRO A 80 -17.42 -21.38 10.03
CA PRO A 80 -18.58 -22.26 10.27
C PRO A 80 -18.92 -23.17 9.10
N GLN A 81 -18.63 -22.75 7.87
CA GLN A 81 -18.88 -23.52 6.66
C GLN A 81 -17.77 -24.56 6.35
N GLY A 82 -16.74 -24.62 7.18
CA GLY A 82 -15.60 -25.50 6.97
C GLY A 82 -14.68 -25.07 5.82
N GLU A 83 -13.83 -25.99 5.40
CA GLU A 83 -12.95 -25.81 4.25
C GLU A 83 -13.71 -26.24 2.99
N GLY A 84 -14.54 -25.35 2.44
CA GLY A 84 -15.23 -25.60 1.17
C GLY A 84 -14.28 -25.56 -0.03
N ASP A 85 -14.83 -25.77 -1.24
CA ASP A 85 -14.07 -25.80 -2.51
C ASP A 85 -13.18 -24.58 -2.75
N LEU A 86 -13.57 -23.42 -2.22
CA LEU A 86 -12.80 -22.19 -2.32
C LEU A 86 -11.84 -21.96 -1.13
N ARG A 87 -11.76 -22.88 -0.19
CA ARG A 87 -10.92 -22.79 1.03
C ARG A 87 -11.00 -21.41 1.68
N MET A 88 -12.23 -20.92 1.86
CA MET A 88 -12.45 -19.56 2.35
C MET A 88 -12.01 -19.37 3.78
N GLN A 89 -11.68 -18.15 4.11
CA GLN A 89 -11.34 -17.75 5.45
C GLN A 89 -12.48 -16.95 6.08
N ASN A 90 -12.62 -17.06 7.39
CA ASN A 90 -13.53 -16.21 8.13
C ASN A 90 -13.18 -14.72 7.90
N PRO A 91 -14.15 -13.84 7.55
CA PRO A 91 -13.89 -12.43 7.29
C PRO A 91 -13.25 -11.68 8.48
N TYR A 92 -13.58 -12.06 9.73
CA TYR A 92 -12.92 -11.51 10.91
C TYR A 92 -11.48 -11.99 11.04
N TRP A 93 -11.17 -13.24 10.66
CA TRP A 93 -9.80 -13.72 10.59
C TRP A 93 -8.98 -12.89 9.59
N ILE A 94 -9.52 -12.66 8.40
CA ILE A 94 -8.87 -11.82 7.39
C ILE A 94 -8.59 -10.41 7.96
N ALA A 95 -9.57 -9.83 8.66
CA ALA A 95 -9.44 -8.48 9.20
C ALA A 95 -8.45 -8.36 10.37
N TYR A 96 -8.35 -9.40 11.24
CA TYR A 96 -7.60 -9.32 12.49
C TYR A 96 -6.32 -10.14 12.51
N ARG A 97 -6.15 -11.11 11.61
CA ARG A 97 -5.00 -12.03 11.59
C ARG A 97 -4.19 -11.98 10.29
N ASN A 98 -4.74 -11.41 9.21
CA ASN A 98 -4.03 -11.19 7.97
C ASN A 98 -3.64 -9.70 7.89
N LEU A 99 -2.56 -9.34 8.59
CA LEU A 99 -2.18 -7.95 8.78
C LEU A 99 -1.25 -7.48 7.66
N ARG A 100 -1.48 -6.24 7.18
CA ARG A 100 -0.67 -5.58 6.17
C ARG A 100 -0.38 -4.15 6.58
N LEU A 101 0.86 -3.74 6.40
CA LEU A 101 1.33 -2.39 6.60
C LEU A 101 2.07 -1.95 5.34
N ASN A 102 1.69 -0.81 4.80
CA ASN A 102 2.39 -0.19 3.69
C ASN A 102 2.71 1.26 4.06
N GLN A 103 3.99 1.59 4.03
CA GLN A 103 4.50 2.92 4.34
C GLN A 103 5.28 3.42 3.14
N LYS A 104 4.87 4.53 2.56
CA LYS A 104 5.52 5.16 1.41
C LYS A 104 5.96 6.57 1.75
N LYS A 105 7.23 6.85 1.48
CA LYS A 105 7.81 8.19 1.50
C LYS A 105 8.28 8.52 0.08
N ARG A 106 7.85 9.65 -0.46
CA ARG A 106 8.24 10.09 -1.79
C ARG A 106 8.61 11.55 -1.76
N TYR A 107 9.71 11.90 -2.37
CA TYR A 107 10.04 13.29 -2.64
C TYR A 107 10.24 13.51 -4.14
N MET A 108 9.80 14.67 -4.58
CA MET A 108 9.96 15.13 -5.95
C MET A 108 10.60 16.51 -5.90
N LEU A 109 11.70 16.67 -6.62
CA LEU A 109 12.37 17.94 -6.79
C LEU A 109 12.38 18.29 -8.26
N SER A 110 12.15 19.53 -8.60
CA SER A 110 12.22 20.03 -9.97
C SER A 110 12.86 21.41 -10.01
N ALA A 111 13.65 21.65 -11.02
CA ALA A 111 14.19 22.97 -11.33
C ALA A 111 14.12 23.16 -12.84
N GLN A 112 13.61 24.30 -13.26
CA GLN A 112 13.58 24.73 -14.66
C GLN A 112 14.17 26.12 -14.74
N LEU A 113 15.17 26.28 -15.62
CA LEU A 113 15.74 27.55 -15.96
C LEU A 113 15.38 27.88 -17.41
N SER A 114 14.80 29.03 -17.65
CA SER A 114 14.57 29.57 -19.00
C SER A 114 15.28 30.91 -19.17
N TYR A 115 15.84 31.15 -20.36
CA TYR A 115 16.54 32.35 -20.69
C TYR A 115 16.19 32.83 -22.08
N ASP A 116 15.68 34.06 -22.16
CA ASP A 116 15.41 34.79 -23.38
C ASP A 116 16.71 35.47 -23.88
N ILE A 117 17.44 34.81 -24.79
CA ILE A 117 18.68 35.32 -25.34
C ILE A 117 18.40 36.56 -26.21
N THR A 118 17.35 36.45 -27.03
CA THR A 118 16.83 37.55 -27.87
C THR A 118 15.29 37.49 -27.82
N ASP A 119 14.62 38.48 -28.42
CA ASP A 119 13.16 38.53 -28.47
C ASP A 119 12.53 37.34 -29.26
N TRP A 120 13.32 36.65 -30.07
CA TRP A 120 12.91 35.53 -30.88
C TRP A 120 13.56 34.19 -30.47
N LEU A 121 14.53 34.19 -29.56
CA LEU A 121 15.26 32.97 -29.15
C LEU A 121 15.21 32.80 -27.63
N ASN A 122 14.55 31.74 -27.23
CA ASN A 122 14.47 31.25 -25.84
C ASN A 122 15.19 29.91 -25.71
N ILE A 123 15.95 29.72 -24.64
CA ILE A 123 16.50 28.42 -24.24
C ILE A 123 15.96 28.08 -22.86
N ALA A 124 15.51 26.83 -22.68
CA ALA A 124 15.05 26.32 -21.39
C ALA A 124 15.69 24.96 -21.12
N GLY A 125 16.07 24.75 -19.89
CA GLY A 125 16.53 23.46 -19.38
C GLY A 125 15.75 23.09 -18.12
N ARG A 126 15.37 21.83 -17.99
CA ARG A 126 14.64 21.34 -16.84
C ARG A 126 15.25 20.05 -16.31
N VAL A 127 15.36 19.97 -14.99
CA VAL A 127 15.75 18.75 -14.30
C VAL A 127 14.69 18.38 -13.27
N ARG A 128 14.44 17.09 -13.12
CA ARG A 128 13.51 16.56 -12.15
C ARG A 128 14.05 15.27 -11.54
N ILE A 129 13.92 15.16 -10.23
CA ILE A 129 14.25 13.96 -9.46
C ILE A 129 12.98 13.54 -8.72
N ASP A 130 12.64 12.27 -8.84
CA ASP A 130 11.52 11.63 -8.15
C ASP A 130 12.05 10.38 -7.46
N ASN A 131 12.01 10.37 -6.13
CA ASN A 131 12.45 9.22 -5.35
C ASN A 131 11.30 8.72 -4.47
N SER A 132 11.11 7.42 -4.44
CA SER A 132 10.06 6.75 -3.68
C SER A 132 10.66 5.58 -2.90
N HIS A 133 10.58 5.67 -1.58
CA HIS A 133 10.93 4.61 -0.66
C HIS A 133 9.65 4.00 -0.09
N THR A 134 9.45 2.69 -0.31
CA THR A 134 8.28 1.97 0.20
C THR A 134 8.72 0.87 1.16
N LYS A 135 8.04 0.74 2.30
CA LYS A 135 8.15 -0.41 3.19
C LYS A 135 6.81 -1.12 3.21
N TYR A 136 6.79 -2.34 2.71
CA TYR A 136 5.66 -3.25 2.78
C TYR A 136 5.95 -4.34 3.80
N GLU A 137 5.01 -4.61 4.69
CA GLU A 137 5.09 -5.66 5.70
C GLU A 137 3.76 -6.42 5.74
N GLN A 138 3.82 -7.74 5.62
CA GLN A 138 2.67 -8.63 5.71
C GLN A 138 2.91 -9.69 6.78
N LYS A 139 1.92 -9.90 7.63
CA LYS A 139 1.89 -10.92 8.67
C LYS A 139 0.61 -11.74 8.49
N LEU A 140 0.76 -12.98 8.06
CA LEU A 140 -0.31 -13.96 7.99
C LEU A 140 -0.12 -14.94 9.13
N TYR A 141 -1.07 -14.98 10.04
CA TYR A 141 -1.00 -15.84 11.21
C TYR A 141 -1.08 -17.32 10.81
N ALA A 142 -0.51 -18.17 11.66
CA ALA A 142 -0.63 -19.61 11.52
C ALA A 142 -2.11 -20.03 11.39
N SER A 143 -2.41 -21.00 10.52
CA SER A 143 -3.77 -21.39 10.15
C SER A 143 -4.49 -20.44 9.16
N SER A 144 -3.82 -19.41 8.64
CA SER A 144 -4.32 -18.71 7.46
C SER A 144 -4.31 -19.62 6.23
N ASN A 145 -5.12 -19.28 5.22
CA ASN A 145 -5.29 -20.11 4.02
C ASN A 145 -3.93 -20.46 3.36
N ALA A 146 -3.75 -21.73 3.02
CA ALA A 146 -2.51 -22.28 2.48
C ALA A 146 -2.06 -21.57 1.20
N THR A 147 -2.99 -21.21 0.32
CA THR A 147 -2.67 -20.51 -0.94
C THR A 147 -1.95 -19.16 -0.73
N ILE A 148 -2.28 -18.43 0.36
CA ILE A 148 -1.66 -17.13 0.64
C ILE A 148 -0.47 -17.24 1.60
N THR A 149 -0.25 -18.39 2.24
CA THR A 149 0.88 -18.67 3.13
C THR A 149 1.95 -19.53 2.46
N GLU A 150 1.86 -19.76 1.14
CA GLU A 150 2.79 -20.61 0.39
C GLU A 150 2.85 -22.02 0.98
N GLU A 151 1.68 -22.61 1.27
CA GLU A 151 1.49 -23.94 1.88
C GLU A 151 2.05 -24.05 3.32
N SER A 152 2.45 -22.95 3.95
CA SER A 152 2.94 -22.96 5.32
C SER A 152 1.78 -23.04 6.33
N THR A 153 1.85 -24.01 7.23
CA THR A 153 0.94 -24.14 8.38
C THR A 153 1.32 -23.25 9.56
N GLN A 154 2.52 -22.66 9.54
CA GLN A 154 3.06 -21.80 10.60
C GLN A 154 2.78 -20.32 10.37
N GLY A 155 2.05 -19.99 9.30
CA GLY A 155 1.83 -18.63 8.85
C GLY A 155 2.91 -18.16 7.89
N HIS A 156 2.85 -16.87 7.52
CA HIS A 156 3.80 -16.29 6.56
C HIS A 156 4.13 -14.86 6.95
N TYR A 157 5.41 -14.50 6.86
CA TYR A 157 5.88 -13.14 7.08
C TYR A 157 6.66 -12.64 5.89
N THR A 158 6.21 -11.53 5.32
CA THR A 158 6.86 -10.88 4.20
C THR A 158 7.25 -9.46 4.56
N ILE A 159 8.47 -9.07 4.21
CA ILE A 159 8.92 -7.68 4.24
C ILE A 159 9.57 -7.33 2.90
N ALA A 160 9.15 -6.24 2.30
CA ALA A 160 9.75 -5.68 1.09
C ALA A 160 10.03 -4.19 1.29
N LYS A 161 11.17 -3.73 0.79
CA LYS A 161 11.61 -2.34 0.88
C LYS A 161 12.11 -1.84 -0.48
N PRO A 162 11.23 -1.73 -1.50
CA PRO A 162 11.63 -1.22 -2.79
C PRO A 162 11.95 0.28 -2.70
N ASP A 163 13.08 0.64 -3.34
CA ASP A 163 13.51 2.01 -3.57
C ASP A 163 13.49 2.28 -5.08
N GLU A 164 12.81 3.34 -5.48
CA GLU A 164 12.70 3.74 -6.88
C GLU A 164 13.19 5.17 -7.03
N THR A 165 14.12 5.40 -7.96
CA THR A 165 14.58 6.73 -8.32
C THR A 165 14.43 6.94 -9.81
N GLN A 166 13.82 8.05 -10.20
CA GLN A 166 13.67 8.47 -11.57
C GLN A 166 14.25 9.88 -11.71
N THR A 167 15.09 10.07 -12.73
CA THR A 167 15.71 11.35 -13.05
C THR A 167 15.39 11.71 -14.50
N TYR A 168 15.00 12.95 -14.73
CA TYR A 168 14.71 13.50 -16.04
C TYR A 168 15.51 14.77 -16.23
N ALA A 169 16.01 14.95 -17.46
CA ALA A 169 16.64 16.19 -17.91
C ALA A 169 16.22 16.44 -19.36
N ASP A 170 15.81 17.65 -19.68
CA ASP A 170 15.42 18.11 -21.02
C ASP A 170 15.67 19.62 -21.19
#